data_a033d5bc4407a90891f6280ec0ea98c0
#
_entry.id   a033d5bc4407a90891f6280ec0ea98c0
#
_cell.length_a   1.000
_cell.length_b   1.000
_cell.length_c   1.000
_cell.angle_alpha   90.00
_cell.angle_beta   90.00
_cell.angle_gamma   90.00
#
_symmetry.space_group_name_H-M   'P 1'
#
loop_
_entity.id
_entity.type
_entity.pdbx_description
1 polymer ?
#
loop_
_entity_poly.entity_id
_entity_poly.type
_entity_poly.pdbx_seq_one_letter_code
_entity_poly.pdbx_strand_id
1 'polypeptide(L)'
;MKKLLFSLLSAAALVPMASCGGKAEASTTTAVEEPTDSIPTVYYIKDITSENLVKVYEALGRKAEGNNVGVKISTGESMKSHHLDTGLIKDFVHLVNGKFIECNTAYNGNRSQTEQHYKTAQEHGYTAIAPVDIMDADGDTTIVVNGGTHLAYDIVGKHFLDYDFLVVLSHFKGHAMGGFGGALKNISIGIASADGKSWIHTAGKTRNPAELWQNLPEQDAFIESMAEAAKAVVDHVGGKAVYINVANNLSVDCDCDGNPAPPKMADLGILASLDPVALDKACVDMVFNFPDSTKTNLIERINSRHGTHILDYAEKIGVGSQKYNLVTIE
;
A
#
# COMPACT_ATOMS: atom_id res chain seq x y z
N MET A 1 39.87 -56.34 -18.49
CA MET A 1 41.10 -56.88 -17.82
C MET A 1 41.41 -55.98 -16.62
N LYS A 2 41.51 -56.70 -15.47
CA LYS A 2 42.14 -56.32 -14.19
C LYS A 2 41.65 -55.11 -13.39
N LYS A 3 41.03 -55.50 -12.28
CA LYS A 3 40.82 -54.83 -10.98
C LYS A 3 42.14 -54.38 -10.39
N LEU A 4 42.12 -53.30 -9.55
CA LEU A 4 42.87 -53.30 -8.31
C LEU A 4 42.14 -52.38 -7.29
N LEU A 5 41.68 -52.97 -6.18
CA LEU A 5 41.34 -52.34 -4.91
C LEU A 5 42.68 -51.96 -4.20
N PHE A 6 42.67 -50.85 -3.49
CA PHE A 6 43.53 -50.64 -2.30
C PHE A 6 42.72 -49.98 -1.21
N SER A 7 42.54 -50.75 -0.15
CA SER A 7 42.10 -50.40 1.18
C SER A 7 43.33 -49.99 2.02
N LEU A 8 43.24 -48.91 2.76
CA LEU A 8 44.15 -48.68 3.92
C LEU A 8 43.39 -47.98 5.05
N LEU A 9 43.23 -48.75 6.15
CA LEU A 9 42.92 -48.28 7.49
C LEU A 9 44.12 -47.56 8.08
N SER A 10 43.89 -46.50 8.88
CA SER A 10 44.74 -46.13 10.05
C SER A 10 43.98 -45.16 10.93
N ALA A 11 43.49 -45.67 12.05
CA ALA A 11 43.94 -45.42 13.42
C ALA A 11 43.65 -44.03 14.02
N ALA A 12 42.79 -44.06 15.01
CA ALA A 12 42.42 -43.01 15.92
C ALA A 12 43.58 -42.53 16.82
N ALA A 13 43.60 -41.23 17.09
CA ALA A 13 44.26 -40.68 18.27
C ALA A 13 43.30 -39.70 18.97
N LEU A 14 42.82 -40.10 20.14
CA LEU A 14 42.11 -39.22 21.09
C LEU A 14 43.16 -38.38 21.83
N VAL A 15 42.90 -37.05 21.85
CA VAL A 15 43.52 -36.14 22.82
C VAL A 15 42.41 -35.41 23.55
N PRO A 16 42.33 -35.45 24.86
CA PRO A 16 41.37 -34.65 25.63
C PRO A 16 41.94 -33.26 25.88
N MET A 17 41.24 -32.21 25.52
CA MET A 17 41.53 -30.89 26.04
C MET A 17 40.33 -30.30 26.80
N ALA A 18 40.72 -29.73 27.92
CA ALA A 18 39.91 -29.26 29.02
C ALA A 18 38.99 -28.13 28.67
N SER A 19 37.84 -28.16 29.33
CA SER A 19 36.84 -27.14 29.54
C SER A 19 37.45 -25.81 30.01
N CYS A 20 37.08 -24.73 29.29
CA CYS A 20 36.93 -23.40 29.89
C CYS A 20 35.56 -22.87 29.50
N GLY A 21 34.67 -22.77 30.48
CA GLY A 21 33.33 -22.27 30.35
C GLY A 21 33.33 -20.75 30.09
N GLY A 22 32.77 -20.37 28.98
CA GLY A 22 32.27 -19.01 28.71
C GLY A 22 30.80 -19.12 28.38
N LYS A 23 29.93 -18.72 29.29
CA LYS A 23 28.50 -18.54 29.02
C LYS A 23 28.34 -17.41 28.02
N ALA A 24 28.03 -17.74 26.77
CA ALA A 24 27.44 -16.81 25.84
C ALA A 24 25.95 -16.68 26.22
N GLU A 25 25.57 -15.53 26.73
CA GLU A 25 24.17 -15.17 26.87
C GLU A 25 23.61 -14.99 25.44
N ALA A 26 22.74 -15.91 25.04
CA ALA A 26 21.93 -15.76 23.85
C ALA A 26 20.90 -14.64 24.13
N SER A 27 21.12 -13.51 23.51
CA SER A 27 20.09 -12.46 23.41
C SER A 27 18.93 -13.00 22.57
N THR A 28 17.92 -13.53 23.24
CA THR A 28 16.62 -13.81 22.64
C THR A 28 15.92 -12.46 22.40
N THR A 29 16.03 -11.93 21.20
CA THR A 29 15.07 -10.97 20.67
C THR A 29 13.75 -11.73 20.52
N THR A 30 12.90 -11.59 21.52
CA THR A 30 11.48 -11.95 21.41
C THR A 30 10.86 -11.06 20.36
N ALA A 31 10.61 -11.61 19.16
CA ALA A 31 9.64 -11.05 18.24
C ALA A 31 8.32 -10.97 19.03
N VAL A 32 7.80 -9.77 19.21
CA VAL A 32 6.45 -9.56 19.73
C VAL A 32 5.51 -10.06 18.63
N GLU A 33 5.07 -11.33 18.74
CA GLU A 33 3.92 -11.82 18.01
C GLU A 33 2.71 -11.01 18.51
N GLU A 34 2.14 -10.16 17.67
CA GLU A 34 0.85 -9.55 17.98
C GLU A 34 -0.20 -10.67 18.13
N PRO A 35 -1.06 -10.60 19.16
CA PRO A 35 -2.10 -11.61 19.35
C PRO A 35 -3.06 -11.54 18.15
N THR A 36 -3.17 -12.65 17.43
CA THR A 36 -3.99 -12.84 16.21
C THR A 36 -5.52 -12.73 16.41
N ASP A 37 -5.98 -12.25 17.59
CA ASP A 37 -7.38 -12.18 17.97
C ASP A 37 -7.86 -10.77 18.39
N SER A 38 -7.01 -9.75 18.30
CA SER A 38 -7.41 -8.37 18.66
C SER A 38 -8.09 -7.66 17.49
N ILE A 39 -9.29 -7.10 17.75
CA ILE A 39 -9.99 -6.26 16.78
C ILE A 39 -9.11 -5.03 16.49
N PRO A 40 -8.76 -4.74 15.22
CA PRO A 40 -7.95 -3.58 14.86
C PRO A 40 -8.57 -2.27 15.34
N THR A 41 -7.72 -1.32 15.72
CA THR A 41 -8.14 0.04 16.04
C THR A 41 -7.98 0.94 14.83
N VAL A 42 -9.00 1.73 14.53
CA VAL A 42 -8.96 2.84 13.59
C VAL A 42 -9.06 4.14 14.39
N TYR A 43 -8.02 4.94 14.34
CA TYR A 43 -7.99 6.27 14.92
C TYR A 43 -8.59 7.27 13.94
N TYR A 44 -9.41 8.18 14.45
CA TYR A 44 -10.12 9.17 13.65
C TYR A 44 -10.00 10.56 14.24
N ILE A 45 -9.77 11.55 13.38
CA ILE A 45 -9.82 12.96 13.72
C ILE A 45 -10.60 13.71 12.62
N LYS A 46 -11.53 14.57 13.00
CA LYS A 46 -12.44 15.21 12.05
C LYS A 46 -11.76 16.32 11.24
N ASP A 47 -10.98 17.18 11.92
CA ASP A 47 -10.42 18.36 11.28
C ASP A 47 -9.14 18.01 10.52
N ILE A 48 -9.11 18.34 9.24
CA ILE A 48 -8.00 18.01 8.33
C ILE A 48 -6.98 19.15 8.37
N THR A 49 -5.97 18.97 9.23
CA THR A 49 -4.85 19.91 9.39
C THR A 49 -3.53 19.14 9.43
N SER A 50 -2.40 19.81 9.17
CA SER A 50 -1.06 19.20 9.26
C SER A 50 -0.79 18.69 10.68
N GLU A 51 -1.19 19.41 11.70
CA GLU A 51 -1.07 19.00 13.12
C GLU A 51 -1.86 17.71 13.39
N ASN A 52 -3.10 17.64 12.90
CA ASN A 52 -3.98 16.49 13.11
C ASN A 52 -3.52 15.26 12.34
N LEU A 53 -2.88 15.43 11.18
CA LEU A 53 -2.24 14.32 10.45
C LEU A 53 -1.10 13.71 11.29
N VAL A 54 -0.32 14.53 11.97
CA VAL A 54 0.71 14.06 12.90
C VAL A 54 0.09 13.36 14.10
N LYS A 55 -0.94 13.97 14.75
CA LYS A 55 -1.62 13.38 15.91
C LYS A 55 -2.19 11.98 15.61
N VAL A 56 -2.87 11.80 14.48
CA VAL A 56 -3.46 10.50 14.13
C VAL A 56 -2.39 9.44 13.86
N TYR A 57 -1.26 9.84 13.28
CA TYR A 57 -0.11 8.95 13.13
C TYR A 57 0.49 8.56 14.48
N GLU A 58 0.71 9.50 15.37
CA GLU A 58 1.27 9.22 16.70
C GLU A 58 0.37 8.30 17.54
N ALA A 59 -0.95 8.42 17.37
CA ALA A 59 -1.93 7.54 18.03
C ALA A 59 -1.78 6.06 17.64
N LEU A 60 -1.21 5.74 16.48
CA LEU A 60 -0.92 4.36 16.07
C LEU A 60 0.08 3.66 17.00
N GLY A 61 0.90 4.43 17.74
CA GLY A 61 1.92 3.88 18.62
C GLY A 61 3.07 3.16 17.88
N ARG A 62 3.06 3.19 16.54
CA ARG A 62 4.09 2.60 15.67
C ARG A 62 4.83 3.71 14.92
N LYS A 63 6.13 3.79 15.16
CA LYS A 63 6.99 4.75 14.46
C LYS A 63 7.52 4.16 13.16
N ALA A 64 7.64 4.99 12.14
CA ALA A 64 8.40 4.64 10.95
C ALA A 64 9.88 4.49 11.34
N GLU A 65 10.44 3.31 11.11
CA GLU A 65 11.80 2.93 11.49
C GLU A 65 12.59 2.50 10.26
N GLY A 66 13.90 2.72 10.28
CA GLY A 66 14.80 2.37 9.20
C GLY A 66 15.47 3.59 8.58
N ASN A 67 16.37 3.33 7.64
CA ASN A 67 17.13 4.38 6.94
C ASN A 67 16.44 4.85 5.66
N ASN A 68 15.46 4.08 5.18
CA ASN A 68 14.78 4.33 3.92
C ASN A 68 13.26 4.15 4.10
N VAL A 69 12.57 5.22 4.48
CA VAL A 69 11.11 5.24 4.69
C VAL A 69 10.42 5.70 3.42
N GLY A 70 9.58 4.85 2.84
CA GLY A 70 8.76 5.18 1.68
C GLY A 70 7.39 5.72 2.10
N VAL A 71 7.06 6.95 1.70
CA VAL A 71 5.71 7.52 1.86
C VAL A 71 4.95 7.35 0.54
N LYS A 72 4.09 6.34 0.49
CA LYS A 72 3.29 6.05 -0.71
C LYS A 72 2.10 6.98 -0.82
N ILE A 73 2.10 7.76 -1.86
CA ILE A 73 1.06 8.76 -2.18
C ILE A 73 0.52 8.56 -3.60
N SER A 74 -0.40 9.43 -4.01
CA SER A 74 -0.72 9.72 -5.41
C SER A 74 -0.38 11.18 -5.70
N THR A 75 0.55 11.41 -6.62
CA THR A 75 1.01 12.76 -6.99
C THR A 75 -0.02 13.54 -7.82
N GLY A 76 -1.08 12.87 -8.32
CA GLY A 76 -2.10 13.47 -9.17
C GLY A 76 -1.69 13.55 -10.65
N GLU A 77 -2.68 13.43 -11.54
CA GLU A 77 -2.46 13.43 -13.00
C GLU A 77 -2.30 14.84 -13.59
N SER A 78 -2.95 15.84 -12.99
CA SER A 78 -2.90 17.24 -13.41
C SER A 78 -3.11 18.19 -12.23
N MET A 79 -2.91 19.49 -12.46
CA MET A 79 -3.23 20.53 -11.47
C MET A 79 -4.73 20.61 -11.11
N LYS A 80 -5.61 19.94 -11.87
CA LYS A 80 -7.03 19.82 -11.55
C LYS A 80 -7.37 18.57 -10.73
N SER A 81 -6.46 17.61 -10.68
CA SER A 81 -6.61 16.45 -9.80
C SER A 81 -6.66 16.91 -8.35
N HIS A 82 -7.52 16.29 -7.56
CA HIS A 82 -7.69 16.65 -6.15
C HIS A 82 -6.64 15.95 -5.26
N HIS A 83 -5.38 15.87 -5.72
CA HIS A 83 -4.30 15.24 -4.95
C HIS A 83 -4.08 15.93 -3.59
N LEU A 84 -3.46 15.24 -2.65
CA LEU A 84 -3.21 15.77 -1.32
C LEU A 84 -2.37 17.05 -1.38
N ASP A 85 -2.85 18.08 -0.70
CA ASP A 85 -2.15 19.36 -0.59
C ASP A 85 -0.80 19.19 0.12
N THR A 86 0.25 19.74 -0.47
CA THR A 86 1.60 19.62 0.04
C THR A 86 1.81 20.31 1.38
N GLY A 87 1.08 21.39 1.66
CA GLY A 87 1.08 22.06 2.96
C GLY A 87 0.49 21.19 4.06
N LEU A 88 -0.52 20.37 3.75
CA LEU A 88 -1.11 19.45 4.70
C LEU A 88 -0.11 18.33 5.12
N ILE A 89 0.67 17.81 4.18
CA ILE A 89 1.47 16.60 4.42
C ILE A 89 2.93 16.87 4.78
N LYS A 90 3.42 18.11 4.58
CA LYS A 90 4.84 18.47 4.73
C LYS A 90 5.41 18.09 6.10
N ASP A 91 4.80 18.54 7.18
CA ASP A 91 5.33 18.33 8.52
C ASP A 91 5.38 16.86 8.90
N PHE A 92 4.35 16.11 8.46
CA PHE A 92 4.29 14.66 8.64
C PHE A 92 5.39 13.93 7.88
N VAL A 93 5.63 14.26 6.61
CA VAL A 93 6.69 13.64 5.80
C VAL A 93 8.07 13.92 6.37
N HIS A 94 8.31 15.14 6.86
CA HIS A 94 9.53 15.49 7.58
C HIS A 94 9.68 14.72 8.90
N LEU A 95 8.59 14.56 9.68
CA LEU A 95 8.60 13.80 10.93
C LEU A 95 9.06 12.35 10.72
N VAL A 96 8.55 11.68 9.67
CA VAL A 96 8.92 10.29 9.37
C VAL A 96 10.22 10.19 8.57
N ASN A 97 10.87 11.30 8.23
CA ASN A 97 12.06 11.37 7.37
C ASN A 97 11.87 10.56 6.06
N GLY A 98 10.69 10.71 5.45
CA GLY A 98 10.24 9.90 4.33
C GLY A 98 10.63 10.46 2.97
N LYS A 99 10.66 9.58 1.98
CA LYS A 99 10.66 9.91 0.55
C LYS A 99 9.30 9.60 -0.04
N PHE A 100 8.79 10.46 -0.91
CA PHE A 100 7.59 10.12 -1.68
C PHE A 100 7.90 9.01 -2.68
N ILE A 101 7.05 8.00 -2.73
CA ILE A 101 7.20 6.87 -3.64
C ILE A 101 5.95 6.67 -4.50
N GLU A 102 6.16 6.45 -5.79
CA GLU A 102 5.13 6.15 -6.79
C GLU A 102 5.69 5.23 -7.89
N CYS A 103 4.78 4.72 -8.74
CA CYS A 103 5.14 4.07 -10.01
C CYS A 103 4.40 4.71 -11.16
N ASN A 104 4.96 4.59 -12.36
CA ASN A 104 4.35 5.06 -13.59
C ASN A 104 2.97 4.41 -13.82
N THR A 105 2.10 5.12 -14.56
CA THR A 105 0.78 4.59 -14.94
C THR A 105 0.89 3.66 -16.16
N ALA A 106 -0.04 2.70 -16.27
CA ALA A 106 -0.14 1.78 -17.39
C ALA A 106 -0.92 2.35 -18.60
N TYR A 107 -1.36 3.58 -18.52
CA TYR A 107 -2.13 4.28 -19.55
C TYR A 107 -1.53 5.66 -19.81
N ASN A 108 -1.84 6.22 -20.98
CA ASN A 108 -1.30 7.53 -21.37
C ASN A 108 -1.73 8.64 -20.41
N GLY A 109 -0.80 9.52 -20.11
CA GLY A 109 -0.98 10.66 -19.23
C GLY A 109 0.35 11.24 -18.78
N ASN A 110 0.29 12.20 -17.87
CA ASN A 110 1.48 12.90 -17.37
C ASN A 110 2.37 12.03 -16.48
N ARG A 111 1.86 10.87 -16.04
CA ARG A 111 2.60 9.94 -15.19
C ARG A 111 2.93 8.62 -15.87
N SER A 112 2.82 8.53 -17.19
CA SER A 112 3.09 7.30 -17.95
C SER A 112 4.57 7.07 -18.27
N GLN A 113 5.40 8.11 -18.13
CA GLN A 113 6.85 8.06 -18.37
C GLN A 113 7.57 8.70 -17.19
N THR A 114 8.65 8.09 -16.74
CA THR A 114 9.39 8.48 -15.53
C THR A 114 9.76 9.97 -15.50
N GLU A 115 10.35 10.49 -16.58
CA GLU A 115 10.73 11.90 -16.65
C GLU A 115 9.54 12.84 -16.54
N GLN A 116 8.43 12.53 -17.24
CA GLN A 116 7.22 13.33 -17.20
C GLN A 116 6.51 13.20 -15.85
N HIS A 117 6.49 12.02 -15.26
CA HIS A 117 5.94 11.77 -13.92
C HIS A 117 6.70 12.58 -12.85
N TYR A 118 8.03 12.57 -12.90
CA TYR A 118 8.85 13.38 -12.00
C TYR A 118 8.57 14.88 -12.16
N LYS A 119 8.43 15.36 -13.41
CA LYS A 119 8.05 16.74 -13.69
C LYS A 119 6.66 17.08 -13.13
N THR A 120 5.69 16.19 -13.27
CA THR A 120 4.35 16.34 -12.68
C THR A 120 4.43 16.45 -11.15
N ALA A 121 5.20 15.59 -10.49
CA ALA A 121 5.42 15.68 -9.06
C ALA A 121 6.09 17.00 -8.63
N GLN A 122 6.98 17.54 -9.47
CA GLN A 122 7.62 18.83 -9.26
C GLN A 122 6.62 19.98 -9.42
N GLU A 123 5.81 19.98 -10.46
CA GLU A 123 4.80 20.99 -10.72
C GLU A 123 3.74 21.04 -9.60
N HIS A 124 3.42 19.89 -9.00
CA HIS A 124 2.51 19.77 -7.86
C HIS A 124 3.17 20.08 -6.50
N GLY A 125 4.48 20.41 -6.48
CA GLY A 125 5.19 20.87 -5.30
C GLY A 125 5.78 19.77 -4.41
N TYR A 126 5.63 18.49 -4.74
CA TYR A 126 6.12 17.39 -3.90
C TYR A 126 7.65 17.40 -3.74
N THR A 127 8.39 17.67 -4.82
CA THR A 127 9.85 17.71 -4.80
C THR A 127 10.45 18.84 -3.94
N ALA A 128 9.65 19.86 -3.62
CA ALA A 128 10.02 20.94 -2.72
C ALA A 128 9.98 20.54 -1.23
N ILE A 129 9.30 19.42 -0.92
CA ILE A 129 9.11 18.93 0.45
C ILE A 129 10.09 17.80 0.77
N ALA A 130 10.15 16.78 -0.08
CA ALA A 130 10.97 15.60 0.11
C ALA A 130 11.42 15.03 -1.25
N PRO A 131 12.45 14.16 -1.28
CA PRO A 131 12.78 13.41 -2.48
C PRO A 131 11.56 12.62 -3.00
N VAL A 132 11.45 12.53 -4.33
CA VAL A 132 10.44 11.71 -5.01
C VAL A 132 11.16 10.58 -5.73
N ASP A 133 10.71 9.37 -5.54
CA ASP A 133 11.20 8.18 -6.22
C ASP A 133 10.08 7.56 -7.05
N ILE A 134 10.31 7.43 -8.35
CA ILE A 134 9.46 6.67 -9.25
C ILE A 134 10.04 5.26 -9.29
N MET A 135 9.48 4.37 -8.47
CA MET A 135 10.07 3.08 -8.12
C MET A 135 10.29 2.13 -9.31
N ASP A 136 9.59 2.33 -10.41
CA ASP A 136 9.76 1.56 -11.66
C ASP A 136 10.60 2.29 -12.72
N ALA A 137 11.36 3.34 -12.33
CA ALA A 137 12.25 4.07 -13.22
C ALA A 137 13.34 3.18 -13.83
N ASP A 138 13.86 2.23 -13.05
CA ASP A 138 14.91 1.27 -13.45
C ASP A 138 14.35 -0.14 -13.71
N GLY A 139 13.04 -0.24 -13.96
CA GLY A 139 12.34 -1.49 -14.23
C GLY A 139 11.52 -2.00 -13.05
N ASP A 140 11.11 -3.26 -13.15
CA ASP A 140 10.25 -3.91 -12.17
C ASP A 140 10.86 -5.20 -11.61
N THR A 141 10.21 -5.73 -10.57
CA THR A 141 10.49 -7.02 -9.97
C THR A 141 9.20 -7.66 -9.52
N THR A 142 9.26 -8.90 -9.04
CA THR A 142 8.08 -9.62 -8.58
C THR A 142 8.16 -9.92 -7.09
N ILE A 143 7.01 -9.86 -6.42
CA ILE A 143 6.79 -10.37 -5.07
C ILE A 143 5.70 -11.43 -5.09
N VAL A 144 5.81 -12.46 -4.24
CA VAL A 144 4.90 -13.60 -4.25
C VAL A 144 3.54 -13.21 -3.70
N VAL A 145 2.47 -13.68 -4.35
CA VAL A 145 1.10 -13.65 -3.82
C VAL A 145 0.80 -14.99 -3.16
N ASN A 146 0.78 -15.04 -1.83
CA ASN A 146 0.49 -16.28 -1.11
C ASN A 146 -1.00 -16.58 -1.12
N GLY A 147 -1.40 -17.68 -1.74
CA GLY A 147 -2.80 -18.12 -1.79
C GLY A 147 -3.68 -17.33 -2.78
N GLY A 148 -3.09 -16.63 -3.75
CA GLY A 148 -3.84 -15.95 -4.81
C GLY A 148 -4.59 -16.92 -5.72
N THR A 149 -5.75 -16.49 -6.20
CA THR A 149 -6.57 -17.21 -7.18
C THR A 149 -6.31 -16.70 -8.60
N HIS A 150 -6.07 -15.41 -8.73
CA HIS A 150 -5.86 -14.71 -10.00
C HIS A 150 -4.37 -14.44 -10.25
N LEU A 151 -3.63 -14.08 -9.19
CA LEU A 151 -2.23 -13.70 -9.28
C LEU A 151 -1.34 -14.67 -8.50
N ALA A 152 -0.33 -15.24 -9.15
CA ALA A 152 0.71 -16.01 -8.46
C ALA A 152 1.80 -15.08 -7.86
N TYR A 153 1.93 -13.89 -8.43
CA TYR A 153 2.87 -12.83 -8.02
C TYR A 153 2.31 -11.46 -8.40
N ASP A 154 2.76 -10.43 -7.70
CA ASP A 154 2.59 -9.04 -8.12
C ASP A 154 3.87 -8.52 -8.77
N ILE A 155 3.75 -7.54 -9.67
CA ILE A 155 4.87 -6.90 -10.38
C ILE A 155 5.00 -5.47 -9.88
N VAL A 156 5.97 -5.24 -9.03
CA VAL A 156 6.17 -3.96 -8.33
C VAL A 156 7.34 -3.19 -8.92
N GLY A 157 7.38 -1.88 -8.70
CA GLY A 157 8.56 -1.09 -9.04
C GLY A 157 9.80 -1.64 -8.36
N LYS A 158 10.92 -1.72 -9.09
CA LYS A 158 12.15 -2.37 -8.60
C LYS A 158 12.66 -1.77 -7.29
N HIS A 159 12.57 -0.44 -7.13
CA HIS A 159 13.04 0.24 -5.93
C HIS A 159 12.17 -0.02 -4.70
N PHE A 160 10.96 -0.61 -4.86
CA PHE A 160 10.12 -0.96 -3.71
C PHE A 160 10.85 -1.83 -2.69
N LEU A 161 11.74 -2.73 -3.14
CA LEU A 161 12.51 -3.63 -2.27
C LEU A 161 13.58 -2.92 -1.43
N ASP A 162 13.89 -1.66 -1.72
CA ASP A 162 14.91 -0.88 -1.01
C ASP A 162 14.36 -0.18 0.25
N TYR A 163 13.03 -0.21 0.46
CA TYR A 163 12.39 0.48 1.57
C TYR A 163 12.27 -0.40 2.82
N ASP A 164 12.74 0.15 3.94
CA ASP A 164 12.71 -0.51 5.27
C ASP A 164 11.34 -0.44 5.93
N PHE A 165 10.58 0.62 5.64
CA PHE A 165 9.28 0.92 6.22
C PHE A 165 8.38 1.63 5.22
N LEU A 166 7.09 1.28 5.22
CA LEU A 166 6.09 1.83 4.33
C LEU A 166 5.08 2.68 5.10
N VAL A 167 4.98 3.95 4.75
CA VAL A 167 3.89 4.83 5.18
C VAL A 167 2.92 4.96 4.01
N VAL A 168 1.74 4.39 4.14
CA VAL A 168 0.70 4.46 3.10
C VAL A 168 -0.20 5.65 3.40
N LEU A 169 0.07 6.78 2.73
CA LEU A 169 -0.70 8.01 2.87
C LEU A 169 -1.64 8.16 1.67
N SER A 170 -2.87 7.76 1.86
CA SER A 170 -3.86 7.68 0.79
C SER A 170 -4.83 8.85 0.83
N HIS A 171 -5.19 9.36 -0.33
CA HIS A 171 -6.34 10.22 -0.50
C HIS A 171 -7.57 9.33 -0.75
N PHE A 172 -8.45 9.20 0.26
CA PHE A 172 -9.65 8.37 0.16
C PHE A 172 -10.74 9.07 -0.64
N LYS A 173 -11.30 8.41 -1.67
CA LYS A 173 -12.34 8.93 -2.56
C LYS A 173 -12.91 7.87 -3.49
N GLY A 174 -13.76 8.26 -4.44
CA GLY A 174 -14.25 7.38 -5.51
C GLY A 174 -13.14 6.94 -6.48
N HIS A 175 -13.42 5.88 -7.23
CA HIS A 175 -12.55 5.37 -8.28
C HIS A 175 -13.34 4.77 -9.44
N ALA A 176 -12.96 5.11 -10.67
CA ALA A 176 -13.71 4.75 -11.88
C ALA A 176 -13.86 3.23 -12.07
N MET A 177 -12.86 2.43 -11.73
CA MET A 177 -12.87 0.97 -11.90
C MET A 177 -13.08 0.22 -10.58
N GLY A 178 -12.43 0.63 -9.49
CA GLY A 178 -12.49 -0.05 -8.20
C GLY A 178 -13.61 0.41 -7.26
N GLY A 179 -14.46 1.37 -7.68
CA GLY A 179 -15.51 1.92 -6.84
C GLY A 179 -15.02 2.99 -5.88
N PHE A 180 -14.03 2.70 -5.06
CA PHE A 180 -13.30 3.65 -4.23
C PHE A 180 -11.80 3.41 -4.28
N GLY A 181 -11.03 4.38 -3.81
CA GLY A 181 -9.59 4.29 -3.61
C GLY A 181 -9.24 4.70 -2.19
N GLY A 182 -8.56 3.83 -1.48
CA GLY A 182 -8.03 4.01 -0.13
C GLY A 182 -6.70 3.29 0.02
N ALA A 183 -6.40 2.80 1.22
CA ALA A 183 -5.14 2.11 1.52
C ALA A 183 -4.94 0.86 0.64
N LEU A 184 -5.96 0.00 0.49
CA LEU A 184 -5.87 -1.23 -0.32
C LEU A 184 -5.52 -0.94 -1.78
N LYS A 185 -6.18 0.05 -2.40
CA LYS A 185 -5.83 0.44 -3.77
C LYS A 185 -4.43 1.07 -3.86
N ASN A 186 -4.04 1.84 -2.86
CA ASN A 186 -2.75 2.52 -2.85
C ASN A 186 -1.58 1.54 -2.72
N ILE A 187 -1.73 0.46 -1.94
CA ILE A 187 -0.69 -0.58 -1.83
C ILE A 187 -0.73 -1.60 -2.96
N SER A 188 -1.86 -1.82 -3.63
CA SER A 188 -1.94 -2.69 -4.82
C SER A 188 -1.51 -1.94 -6.09
N ILE A 189 -2.44 -1.23 -6.72
CA ILE A 189 -2.20 -0.49 -7.97
C ILE A 189 -1.08 0.57 -7.80
N GLY A 190 -0.96 1.18 -6.62
CA GLY A 190 0.01 2.24 -6.39
C GLY A 190 1.46 1.76 -6.30
N ILE A 191 1.74 0.57 -5.79
CA ILE A 191 3.07 -0.04 -5.68
C ILE A 191 3.45 -0.80 -6.97
N ALA A 192 2.47 -1.31 -7.69
CA ALA A 192 2.68 -2.00 -8.95
C ALA A 192 3.37 -1.09 -9.99
N SER A 193 4.33 -1.62 -10.74
CA SER A 193 4.92 -0.98 -11.92
C SER A 193 3.86 -0.73 -13.01
N ALA A 194 4.20 -0.05 -14.10
CA ALA A 194 3.30 0.08 -15.25
C ALA A 194 2.84 -1.30 -15.76
N ASP A 195 3.76 -2.26 -15.88
CA ASP A 195 3.47 -3.65 -16.24
C ASP A 195 2.61 -4.35 -15.18
N GLY A 196 2.92 -4.12 -13.89
CA GLY A 196 2.15 -4.66 -12.77
C GLY A 196 0.73 -4.11 -12.70
N LYS A 197 0.52 -2.84 -13.01
CA LYS A 197 -0.82 -2.28 -13.13
C LYS A 197 -1.63 -3.00 -14.21
N SER A 198 -1.03 -3.30 -15.37
CA SER A 198 -1.68 -4.11 -16.41
C SER A 198 -1.99 -5.51 -15.92
N TRP A 199 -1.05 -6.14 -15.22
CA TRP A 199 -1.19 -7.47 -14.63
C TRP A 199 -2.38 -7.57 -13.68
N ILE A 200 -2.50 -6.62 -12.75
CA ILE A 200 -3.62 -6.55 -11.79
C ILE A 200 -4.95 -6.26 -12.52
N HIS A 201 -4.98 -5.25 -13.41
CA HIS A 201 -6.21 -4.87 -14.10
C HIS A 201 -6.76 -5.95 -15.01
N THR A 202 -5.91 -6.87 -15.47
CA THR A 202 -6.30 -7.98 -16.35
C THR A 202 -6.41 -9.33 -15.62
N ALA A 203 -6.41 -9.31 -14.27
CA ALA A 203 -6.44 -10.51 -13.44
C ALA A 203 -5.40 -11.55 -13.89
N GLY A 204 -4.15 -11.12 -14.06
CA GLY A 204 -3.04 -11.99 -14.44
C GLY A 204 -2.99 -12.42 -15.90
N LYS A 205 -3.73 -11.77 -16.82
CA LYS A 205 -3.78 -12.18 -18.21
C LYS A 205 -2.66 -11.60 -19.07
N THR A 206 -2.31 -10.34 -18.86
CA THR A 206 -1.20 -9.67 -19.55
C THR A 206 -0.52 -8.63 -18.69
N ARG A 207 0.81 -8.55 -18.80
CA ARG A 207 1.61 -7.48 -18.20
C ARG A 207 1.87 -6.32 -19.17
N ASN A 208 1.45 -6.44 -20.42
CA ASN A 208 1.69 -5.44 -21.46
C ASN A 208 0.64 -4.31 -21.36
N PRO A 209 1.04 -3.06 -21.03
CA PRO A 209 0.12 -1.93 -20.96
C PRO A 209 -0.66 -1.67 -22.26
N ALA A 210 -0.08 -1.97 -23.43
CA ALA A 210 -0.75 -1.79 -24.71
C ALA A 210 -1.93 -2.74 -24.92
N GLU A 211 -2.00 -3.84 -24.19
CA GLU A 211 -3.05 -4.86 -24.27
C GLU A 211 -4.08 -4.76 -23.15
N LEU A 212 -3.89 -3.84 -22.17
CA LEU A 212 -4.71 -3.76 -20.98
C LEU A 212 -6.20 -3.69 -21.27
N TRP A 213 -6.61 -2.76 -22.12
CA TRP A 213 -8.02 -2.48 -22.36
C TRP A 213 -8.77 -3.55 -23.16
N GLN A 214 -8.05 -4.39 -23.92
CA GLN A 214 -8.61 -5.52 -24.65
C GLN A 214 -8.73 -6.80 -23.78
N ASN A 215 -8.16 -6.79 -22.59
CA ASN A 215 -8.05 -7.97 -21.73
C ASN A 215 -8.68 -7.79 -20.35
N LEU A 216 -9.55 -6.81 -20.19
CA LEU A 216 -10.25 -6.59 -18.91
C LEU A 216 -11.07 -7.84 -18.54
N PRO A 217 -10.97 -8.31 -17.29
CA PRO A 217 -11.75 -9.44 -16.77
C PRO A 217 -13.16 -8.99 -16.36
N GLU A 218 -13.95 -9.92 -15.82
CA GLU A 218 -15.14 -9.59 -15.05
C GLU A 218 -14.76 -8.72 -13.84
N GLN A 219 -15.70 -7.86 -13.41
CA GLN A 219 -15.45 -6.84 -12.39
C GLN A 219 -14.90 -7.40 -11.08
N ASP A 220 -15.47 -8.51 -10.58
CA ASP A 220 -15.05 -9.09 -9.31
C ASP A 220 -13.63 -9.69 -9.41
N ALA A 221 -13.26 -10.31 -10.53
CA ALA A 221 -11.92 -10.81 -10.74
C ALA A 221 -10.85 -9.70 -10.73
N PHE A 222 -11.18 -8.50 -11.24
CA PHE A 222 -10.31 -7.34 -11.12
C PHE A 222 -10.19 -6.87 -9.65
N ILE A 223 -11.31 -6.76 -8.94
CA ILE A 223 -11.33 -6.36 -7.53
C ILE A 223 -10.54 -7.35 -6.66
N GLU A 224 -10.73 -8.65 -6.88
CA GLU A 224 -10.01 -9.72 -6.18
C GLU A 224 -8.51 -9.66 -6.48
N SER A 225 -8.11 -9.41 -7.74
CA SER A 225 -6.70 -9.22 -8.11
C SER A 225 -6.06 -8.03 -7.41
N MET A 226 -6.81 -6.93 -7.20
CA MET A 226 -6.33 -5.81 -6.38
C MET A 226 -6.08 -6.23 -4.93
N ALA A 227 -6.97 -7.02 -4.33
CA ALA A 227 -6.79 -7.51 -2.97
C ALA A 227 -5.60 -8.49 -2.87
N GLU A 228 -5.39 -9.33 -3.87
CA GLU A 228 -4.24 -10.25 -3.95
C GLU A 228 -2.91 -9.50 -4.08
N ALA A 229 -2.84 -8.45 -4.90
CA ALA A 229 -1.68 -7.58 -4.99
C ALA A 229 -1.42 -6.83 -3.66
N ALA A 230 -2.49 -6.33 -3.00
CA ALA A 230 -2.38 -5.73 -1.67
C ALA A 230 -1.81 -6.73 -0.65
N LYS A 231 -2.27 -8.01 -0.69
CA LYS A 231 -1.72 -9.07 0.17
C LYS A 231 -0.24 -9.27 -0.05
N ALA A 232 0.22 -9.33 -1.29
CA ALA A 232 1.64 -9.49 -1.59
C ALA A 232 2.49 -8.38 -0.95
N VAL A 233 2.00 -7.13 -1.00
CA VAL A 233 2.69 -5.99 -0.36
C VAL A 233 2.66 -6.10 1.16
N VAL A 234 1.50 -6.42 1.78
CA VAL A 234 1.38 -6.59 3.24
C VAL A 234 2.29 -7.71 3.75
N ASP A 235 2.28 -8.86 3.07
CA ASP A 235 3.15 -9.99 3.41
C ASP A 235 4.64 -9.62 3.28
N HIS A 236 5.00 -8.87 2.23
CA HIS A 236 6.38 -8.45 1.97
C HIS A 236 6.91 -7.49 3.05
N VAL A 237 6.12 -6.48 3.43
CA VAL A 237 6.56 -5.49 4.43
C VAL A 237 6.55 -6.05 5.85
N GLY A 238 5.85 -7.15 6.11
CA GLY A 238 5.92 -7.91 7.36
C GLY A 238 5.61 -7.08 8.61
N GLY A 239 4.54 -6.26 8.58
CA GLY A 239 4.15 -5.39 9.69
C GLY A 239 4.94 -4.07 9.78
N LYS A 240 5.91 -3.81 8.91
CA LYS A 240 6.64 -2.55 8.82
C LYS A 240 5.90 -1.54 7.95
N ALA A 241 4.63 -1.32 8.28
CA ALA A 241 3.78 -0.36 7.60
C ALA A 241 2.81 0.33 8.55
N VAL A 242 2.38 1.53 8.18
CA VAL A 242 1.24 2.24 8.74
C VAL A 242 0.37 2.77 7.61
N TYR A 243 -0.93 2.82 7.84
CA TYR A 243 -1.91 3.22 6.84
C TYR A 243 -2.69 4.43 7.33
N ILE A 244 -2.77 5.46 6.48
CA ILE A 244 -3.49 6.71 6.75
C ILE A 244 -4.34 7.05 5.53
N ASN A 245 -5.63 7.28 5.73
CA ASN A 245 -6.55 7.81 4.74
C ASN A 245 -6.93 9.25 5.07
N VAL A 246 -6.65 10.18 4.18
CA VAL A 246 -7.18 11.54 4.24
C VAL A 246 -8.45 11.56 3.38
N ALA A 247 -9.60 11.69 4.03
CA ALA A 247 -10.90 11.65 3.38
C ALA A 247 -11.45 13.07 3.18
N ASN A 248 -10.82 13.80 2.26
CA ASN A 248 -11.21 15.13 1.81
C ASN A 248 -11.43 15.18 0.30
N ASN A 249 -12.06 16.24 -0.19
CA ASN A 249 -12.34 16.40 -1.62
C ASN A 249 -12.93 15.12 -2.24
N LEU A 250 -13.96 14.56 -1.61
CA LEU A 250 -14.54 13.25 -1.91
C LEU A 250 -15.24 13.20 -3.28
N SER A 251 -14.45 13.32 -4.36
CA SER A 251 -14.89 13.12 -5.72
C SER A 251 -15.26 11.66 -6.00
N VAL A 252 -16.11 11.42 -6.98
CA VAL A 252 -16.38 10.08 -7.54
C VAL A 252 -15.21 9.56 -8.39
N ASP A 253 -14.29 10.44 -8.79
CA ASP A 253 -13.11 10.13 -9.59
C ASP A 253 -11.84 10.25 -8.74
N CYS A 254 -10.79 9.55 -9.12
CA CYS A 254 -9.53 9.53 -8.38
C CYS A 254 -8.53 10.59 -8.91
N ASP A 255 -7.42 10.78 -8.18
CA ASP A 255 -6.32 11.68 -8.58
C ASP A 255 -5.63 11.25 -9.87
N CYS A 256 -5.92 10.04 -10.35
CA CYS A 256 -5.45 9.56 -11.65
C CYS A 256 -6.29 10.11 -12.84
N ASP A 257 -7.36 10.82 -12.56
CA ASP A 257 -8.13 11.58 -13.57
C ASP A 257 -7.57 13.00 -13.67
N GLY A 258 -7.24 13.42 -14.88
CA GLY A 258 -6.72 14.77 -15.15
C GLY A 258 -7.82 15.86 -15.10
N ASN A 259 -9.09 15.49 -15.01
CA ASN A 259 -10.22 16.40 -14.90
C ASN A 259 -11.38 15.77 -14.10
N PRO A 260 -11.13 15.40 -12.82
CA PRO A 260 -12.09 14.70 -11.99
C PRO A 260 -13.36 15.53 -11.75
N ALA A 261 -14.48 14.85 -11.55
CA ALA A 261 -15.71 15.49 -11.16
C ALA A 261 -15.53 16.23 -9.81
N PRO A 262 -16.17 17.40 -9.62
CA PRO A 262 -16.09 18.12 -8.36
C PRO A 262 -16.72 17.29 -7.24
N PRO A 263 -16.11 17.29 -6.02
CA PRO A 263 -16.68 16.62 -4.86
C PRO A 263 -18.03 17.24 -4.50
N LYS A 264 -18.99 16.40 -4.12
CA LYS A 264 -20.31 16.83 -3.67
C LYS A 264 -20.50 16.66 -2.17
N MET A 265 -19.91 15.63 -1.62
CA MET A 265 -19.95 15.29 -0.21
C MET A 265 -18.93 16.12 0.56
N ALA A 266 -19.25 16.50 1.79
CA ALA A 266 -18.30 17.16 2.68
C ALA A 266 -17.19 16.20 3.11
N ASP A 267 -16.05 16.79 3.49
CA ASP A 267 -14.90 16.05 4.01
C ASP A 267 -15.25 15.27 5.28
N LEU A 268 -14.66 14.09 5.43
CA LEU A 268 -14.90 13.23 6.59
C LEU A 268 -13.85 13.43 7.68
N GLY A 269 -12.59 13.59 7.32
CA GLY A 269 -11.48 13.70 8.26
C GLY A 269 -10.26 12.88 7.87
N ILE A 270 -9.41 12.59 8.86
CA ILE A 270 -8.22 11.77 8.72
C ILE A 270 -8.41 10.52 9.57
N LEU A 271 -8.16 9.36 8.99
CA LEU A 271 -8.22 8.06 9.67
C LEU A 271 -6.87 7.36 9.55
N ALA A 272 -6.48 6.61 10.58
CA ALA A 272 -5.27 5.79 10.57
C ALA A 272 -5.46 4.45 11.26
N SER A 273 -4.80 3.40 10.75
CA SER A 273 -4.80 2.07 11.34
C SER A 273 -3.50 1.33 10.99
N LEU A 274 -3.22 0.26 11.72
CA LEU A 274 -2.21 -0.73 11.35
C LEU A 274 -2.76 -1.82 10.43
N ASP A 275 -4.07 -1.82 10.18
CA ASP A 275 -4.80 -2.74 9.32
C ASP A 275 -5.43 -1.97 8.15
N PRO A 276 -5.03 -2.24 6.88
CA PRO A 276 -5.54 -1.50 5.73
C PRO A 276 -7.01 -1.83 5.40
N VAL A 277 -7.49 -3.03 5.75
CA VAL A 277 -8.89 -3.44 5.53
C VAL A 277 -9.79 -2.71 6.52
N ALA A 278 -9.44 -2.71 7.81
CA ALA A 278 -10.15 -1.99 8.85
C ALA A 278 -10.23 -0.48 8.54
N LEU A 279 -9.12 0.09 8.07
CA LEU A 279 -9.04 1.51 7.70
C LEU A 279 -10.00 1.85 6.55
N ASP A 280 -9.94 1.11 5.46
CA ASP A 280 -10.78 1.35 4.28
C ASP A 280 -12.26 1.08 4.62
N LYS A 281 -12.54 0.03 5.42
CA LYS A 281 -13.91 -0.28 5.90
C LYS A 281 -14.47 0.88 6.71
N ALA A 282 -13.72 1.45 7.63
CA ALA A 282 -14.15 2.60 8.42
C ALA A 282 -14.49 3.81 7.54
N CYS A 283 -13.66 4.11 6.53
CA CYS A 283 -13.94 5.19 5.58
C CYS A 283 -15.23 4.93 4.78
N VAL A 284 -15.41 3.71 4.26
CA VAL A 284 -16.62 3.30 3.53
C VAL A 284 -17.86 3.43 4.41
N ASP A 285 -17.80 2.96 5.66
CA ASP A 285 -18.91 3.07 6.62
C ASP A 285 -19.28 4.53 6.88
N MET A 286 -18.28 5.42 7.03
CA MET A 286 -18.55 6.86 7.20
C MET A 286 -19.24 7.47 5.97
N VAL A 287 -18.86 7.07 4.75
CA VAL A 287 -19.56 7.49 3.51
C VAL A 287 -21.00 7.00 3.51
N PHE A 288 -21.23 5.72 3.78
CA PHE A 288 -22.56 5.12 3.72
C PHE A 288 -23.49 5.69 4.80
N ASN A 289 -22.97 6.02 5.98
CA ASN A 289 -23.70 6.57 7.10
C ASN A 289 -23.71 8.11 7.13
N PHE A 290 -23.15 8.80 6.12
CA PHE A 290 -23.15 10.26 6.09
C PHE A 290 -24.60 10.80 6.14
N PRO A 291 -24.88 11.88 6.89
CA PRO A 291 -26.26 12.22 7.26
C PRO A 291 -27.13 12.78 6.12
N ASP A 292 -26.55 13.28 5.05
CA ASP A 292 -27.28 13.92 3.97
C ASP A 292 -27.14 13.21 2.61
N SER A 293 -27.89 13.69 1.59
CA SER A 293 -27.95 13.08 0.27
C SER A 293 -26.72 13.36 -0.61
N THR A 294 -25.81 14.18 -0.20
CA THR A 294 -24.59 14.51 -0.98
C THR A 294 -23.68 13.27 -1.17
N LYS A 295 -23.80 12.29 -0.30
CA LYS A 295 -23.14 10.97 -0.39
C LYS A 295 -23.59 10.13 -1.59
N THR A 296 -24.78 10.37 -2.15
CA THR A 296 -25.43 9.47 -3.12
C THR A 296 -24.53 9.13 -4.30
N ASN A 297 -23.90 10.12 -4.91
CA ASN A 297 -23.04 9.89 -6.07
C ASN A 297 -21.83 8.98 -5.76
N LEU A 298 -21.24 9.14 -4.58
CA LEU A 298 -20.09 8.32 -4.17
C LEU A 298 -20.53 6.89 -3.86
N ILE A 299 -21.67 6.72 -3.19
CA ILE A 299 -22.26 5.39 -2.95
C ILE A 299 -22.62 4.70 -4.26
N GLU A 300 -23.24 5.41 -5.22
CA GLU A 300 -23.54 4.86 -6.55
C GLU A 300 -22.26 4.43 -7.28
N ARG A 301 -21.18 5.22 -7.22
CA ARG A 301 -19.89 4.83 -7.78
C ARG A 301 -19.36 3.56 -7.14
N ILE A 302 -19.35 3.48 -5.80
CA ILE A 302 -18.88 2.30 -5.05
C ILE A 302 -19.71 1.07 -5.44
N ASN A 303 -21.03 1.18 -5.41
CA ASN A 303 -21.93 0.05 -5.69
C ASN A 303 -21.87 -0.41 -7.16
N SER A 304 -21.84 0.54 -8.12
CA SER A 304 -21.79 0.21 -9.54
C SER A 304 -20.50 -0.52 -9.97
N ARG A 305 -19.49 -0.50 -9.13
CA ARG A 305 -18.19 -1.16 -9.35
C ARG A 305 -17.96 -2.32 -8.38
N HIS A 306 -18.97 -2.78 -7.63
CA HIS A 306 -18.84 -3.77 -6.57
C HIS A 306 -17.71 -3.43 -5.59
N GLY A 307 -17.48 -2.12 -5.34
CA GLY A 307 -16.26 -1.63 -4.68
C GLY A 307 -16.03 -2.20 -3.29
N THR A 308 -17.10 -2.53 -2.54
CA THR A 308 -16.98 -3.15 -1.21
C THR A 308 -16.50 -4.60 -1.25
N HIS A 309 -16.59 -5.28 -2.40
CA HIS A 309 -16.09 -6.65 -2.56
C HIS A 309 -14.59 -6.80 -2.28
N ILE A 310 -13.82 -5.72 -2.48
CA ILE A 310 -12.38 -5.75 -2.12
C ILE A 310 -12.18 -6.00 -0.63
N LEU A 311 -13.06 -5.46 0.24
CA LEU A 311 -12.97 -5.64 1.69
C LEU A 311 -13.27 -7.09 2.07
N ASP A 312 -14.33 -7.66 1.49
CA ASP A 312 -14.76 -9.04 1.74
C ASP A 312 -13.67 -10.03 1.31
N TYR A 313 -13.11 -9.80 0.12
CA TYR A 313 -12.08 -10.69 -0.41
C TYR A 313 -10.73 -10.52 0.31
N ALA A 314 -10.33 -9.28 0.62
CA ALA A 314 -9.10 -9.00 1.37
C ALA A 314 -9.13 -9.63 2.77
N GLU A 315 -10.27 -9.56 3.49
CA GLU A 315 -10.45 -10.26 4.76
C GLU A 315 -10.38 -11.78 4.58
N LYS A 316 -11.07 -12.33 3.58
CA LYS A 316 -11.08 -13.76 3.26
C LYS A 316 -9.68 -14.32 3.03
N ILE A 317 -8.79 -13.57 2.36
CA ILE A 317 -7.43 -14.00 2.07
C ILE A 317 -6.40 -13.58 3.13
N GLY A 318 -6.85 -12.97 4.25
CA GLY A 318 -6.02 -12.64 5.40
C GLY A 318 -5.13 -11.40 5.23
N VAL A 319 -5.59 -10.38 4.52
CA VAL A 319 -4.93 -9.05 4.44
C VAL A 319 -5.16 -8.25 5.72
N GLY A 320 -6.35 -8.38 6.30
CA GLY A 320 -6.76 -7.65 7.49
C GLY A 320 -8.20 -8.01 7.88
N SER A 321 -8.85 -7.19 8.69
CA SER A 321 -10.20 -7.43 9.22
C SER A 321 -11.16 -6.28 8.93
N GLN A 322 -12.41 -6.59 8.59
CA GLN A 322 -13.48 -5.60 8.48
C GLN A 322 -14.05 -5.20 9.85
N LYS A 323 -13.76 -5.96 10.91
CA LYS A 323 -14.10 -5.57 12.27
C LYS A 323 -13.07 -4.55 12.77
N TYR A 324 -13.53 -3.47 13.35
CA TYR A 324 -12.63 -2.45 13.89
C TYR A 324 -13.25 -1.74 15.10
N ASN A 325 -12.37 -1.17 15.95
CA ASN A 325 -12.75 -0.24 17.00
C ASN A 325 -12.42 1.17 16.51
N LEU A 326 -13.43 2.05 16.41
CA LEU A 326 -13.21 3.45 16.04
C LEU A 326 -12.91 4.26 17.30
N VAL A 327 -11.75 4.93 17.31
CA VAL A 327 -11.31 5.83 18.40
C VAL A 327 -11.17 7.23 17.85
N THR A 328 -12.04 8.13 18.31
CA THR A 328 -11.94 9.56 17.97
C THR A 328 -10.88 10.23 18.82
N ILE A 329 -10.00 11.02 18.18
CA ILE A 329 -8.97 11.84 18.81
C ILE A 329 -9.46 13.29 18.82
N GLU A 330 -9.27 13.99 19.93
CA GLU A 330 -9.59 15.41 20.10
C GLU A 330 -8.44 16.33 19.68
#